data_9d11e187263ea7349ee5e6ff740e6676
#
_entry.id   9d11e187263ea7349ee5e6ff740e6676
#
_cell.length_a   1.000
_cell.length_b   1.000
_cell.length_c   1.000
_cell.angle_alpha   90.00
_cell.angle_beta   90.00
_cell.angle_gamma   90.00
#
_symmetry.space_group_name_H-M   'P 1'
#
loop_
_entity.id
_entity.type
_entity.pdbx_description
1 polymer ?
#
loop_
_entity_poly.entity_id
_entity_poly.type
_entity_poly.pdbx_seq_one_letter_code
_entity_poly.pdbx_strand_id
1 'polypeptide(L)'
;NGFFIEESSLGQDIPEGESWTTNWLKHRIGEEMGDEDYRRGRAYTMIDKYVSSAAHLTGKRLVSAEEMTNTYKVFTTSLEFLKVGSDMSAISGITHSVWHGFNYSPLEAEFPGWVQYGTFHNERNTWWPYVNKLNDYRARIVSQLQNADMYTDIAILPANYDMWSTMGVQTE
;
A
#
# COMPACT_ATOMS: atom_id res chain seq x y z
N ASN A 1 -0.31 12.30 -6.07
CA ASN A 1 -0.34 11.24 -7.08
C ASN A 1 -0.39 11.85 -8.47
N GLY A 2 0.78 12.04 -9.05
CA GLY A 2 0.92 12.57 -10.40
C GLY A 2 0.95 11.46 -11.44
N PHE A 3 0.78 11.83 -12.70
CA PHE A 3 0.91 10.92 -13.84
C PHE A 3 2.35 10.45 -14.10
N PHE A 4 3.32 10.98 -13.36
CA PHE A 4 4.76 10.76 -13.55
C PHE A 4 5.36 10.02 -12.35
N ILE A 5 4.75 8.93 -11.92
CA ILE A 5 5.11 8.23 -10.68
C ILE A 5 6.57 7.76 -10.72
N GLU A 6 7.00 7.14 -11.82
CA GLU A 6 8.36 6.63 -11.95
C GLU A 6 9.39 7.76 -11.96
N GLU A 7 9.23 8.77 -12.82
CA GLU A 7 10.17 9.88 -12.91
C GLU A 7 10.23 10.71 -11.64
N SER A 8 9.10 10.97 -11.01
CA SER A 8 9.07 11.70 -9.74
C SER A 8 9.76 10.94 -8.61
N SER A 9 9.74 9.61 -8.68
CA SER A 9 10.36 8.71 -7.70
C SER A 9 11.87 8.60 -7.86
N LEU A 10 12.41 8.76 -9.07
CA LEU A 10 13.85 8.64 -9.34
C LEU A 10 14.69 9.64 -8.52
N GLY A 11 14.19 10.86 -8.31
CA GLY A 11 14.88 11.94 -7.59
C GLY A 11 14.71 11.92 -6.08
N GLN A 12 13.88 11.04 -5.51
CA GLN A 12 13.59 11.02 -4.08
C GLN A 12 14.63 10.18 -3.31
N ASP A 13 14.97 10.59 -2.08
CA ASP A 13 15.82 9.78 -1.20
C ASP A 13 15.15 8.49 -0.77
N ILE A 14 13.86 8.57 -0.42
CA ILE A 14 12.98 7.44 -0.14
C ILE A 14 11.74 7.62 -1.03
N PRO A 15 11.67 6.94 -2.18
CA PRO A 15 10.48 6.96 -3.01
C PRO A 15 9.28 6.43 -2.27
N GLU A 16 8.12 7.08 -2.41
CA GLU A 16 6.90 6.71 -1.70
C GLU A 16 5.71 6.52 -2.64
N GLY A 17 5.03 5.40 -2.48
CA GLY A 17 3.76 5.08 -3.10
C GLY A 17 2.59 5.24 -2.14
N GLU A 18 1.41 4.87 -2.60
CA GLU A 18 0.18 4.91 -1.81
C GLU A 18 -0.72 3.74 -2.20
N SER A 19 -1.25 3.06 -1.20
CA SER A 19 -2.17 1.95 -1.41
C SER A 19 -3.43 2.06 -0.56
N TRP A 20 -4.56 1.65 -1.14
CA TRP A 20 -5.88 1.76 -0.52
C TRP A 20 -6.50 0.39 -0.27
N THR A 21 -6.94 0.15 0.94
CA THR A 21 -7.55 -1.14 1.33
C THR A 21 -8.89 -1.41 0.62
N THR A 22 -9.57 -0.38 0.13
CA THR A 22 -10.86 -0.53 -0.55
C THR A 22 -10.82 -1.45 -1.77
N ASN A 23 -9.66 -1.61 -2.38
CA ASN A 23 -9.47 -2.48 -3.53
C ASN A 23 -9.51 -3.99 -3.18
N TRP A 24 -9.40 -4.36 -1.89
CA TRP A 24 -9.28 -5.73 -1.40
C TRP A 24 -10.46 -6.21 -0.57
N LEU A 25 -11.51 -5.42 -0.42
CA LEU A 25 -12.61 -5.68 0.51
C LEU A 25 -13.39 -6.98 0.28
N LYS A 26 -13.22 -7.64 -0.84
CA LYS A 26 -13.92 -8.89 -1.16
C LYS A 26 -13.04 -10.13 -1.09
N HIS A 27 -11.72 -9.96 -0.99
CA HIS A 27 -10.79 -11.08 -1.00
C HIS A 27 -10.55 -11.61 0.41
N ARG A 28 -10.53 -12.94 0.57
CA ARG A 28 -10.14 -13.63 1.80
C ARG A 28 -8.93 -14.52 1.54
N ILE A 29 -8.10 -14.71 2.55
CA ILE A 29 -6.93 -15.59 2.45
C ILE A 29 -7.39 -17.01 2.12
N GLY A 30 -6.82 -17.59 1.06
CA GLY A 30 -7.13 -18.94 0.59
C GLY A 30 -8.30 -19.07 -0.38
N GLU A 31 -8.97 -17.98 -0.72
CA GLU A 31 -9.94 -17.99 -1.83
C GLU A 31 -9.24 -17.84 -3.18
N GLU A 32 -9.78 -18.47 -4.20
CA GLU A 32 -9.34 -18.22 -5.58
C GLU A 32 -9.71 -16.81 -6.02
N MET A 33 -8.78 -16.16 -6.69
CA MET A 33 -9.00 -14.83 -7.24
C MET A 33 -9.70 -14.91 -8.60
N GLY A 34 -10.82 -14.23 -8.74
CA GLY A 34 -11.48 -14.03 -10.03
C GLY A 34 -10.86 -12.87 -10.84
N ASP A 35 -11.27 -12.72 -12.09
CA ASP A 35 -10.76 -11.67 -12.98
C ASP A 35 -10.93 -10.25 -12.40
N GLU A 36 -12.03 -10.00 -11.70
CA GLU A 36 -12.26 -8.69 -11.07
C GLU A 36 -11.30 -8.46 -9.90
N ASP A 37 -10.96 -9.50 -9.15
CA ASP A 37 -9.99 -9.41 -8.05
C ASP A 37 -8.59 -9.15 -8.59
N TYR A 38 -8.22 -9.76 -9.72
CA TYR A 38 -6.97 -9.46 -10.43
C TYR A 38 -6.89 -8.01 -10.88
N ARG A 39 -7.96 -7.45 -11.42
CA ARG A 39 -8.00 -6.04 -11.84
C ARG A 39 -7.81 -5.10 -10.65
N ARG A 40 -8.49 -5.38 -9.54
CA ARG A 40 -8.35 -4.60 -8.30
C ARG A 40 -6.98 -4.76 -7.69
N GLY A 41 -6.45 -5.98 -7.68
CA GLY A 41 -5.11 -6.26 -7.21
C GLY A 41 -4.04 -5.53 -7.99
N ARG A 42 -4.16 -5.47 -9.31
CA ARG A 42 -3.24 -4.68 -10.15
C ARG A 42 -3.31 -3.20 -9.78
N ALA A 43 -4.49 -2.64 -9.63
CA ALA A 43 -4.65 -1.24 -9.26
C ALA A 43 -4.01 -0.93 -7.90
N TYR A 44 -4.07 -1.87 -6.95
CA TYR A 44 -3.42 -1.74 -5.65
C TYR A 44 -1.88 -1.78 -5.76
N THR A 45 -1.35 -2.73 -6.54
CA THR A 45 0.09 -3.00 -6.60
C THR A 45 0.83 -2.15 -7.62
N MET A 46 0.16 -1.63 -8.63
CA MET A 46 0.82 -0.93 -9.75
C MET A 46 1.57 0.32 -9.31
N ILE A 47 0.97 1.14 -8.45
CA ILE A 47 1.63 2.36 -7.95
C ILE A 47 2.91 1.99 -7.21
N ASP A 48 2.82 1.04 -6.29
CA ASP A 48 3.96 0.57 -5.51
C ASP A 48 5.04 -0.06 -6.39
N LYS A 49 4.65 -0.76 -7.46
CA LYS A 49 5.60 -1.33 -8.45
C LYS A 49 6.37 -0.25 -9.20
N TYR A 50 5.72 0.81 -9.65
CA TYR A 50 6.42 1.92 -10.30
C TYR A 50 7.42 2.59 -9.36
N VAL A 51 7.00 2.83 -8.12
CA VAL A 51 7.85 3.44 -7.09
C VAL A 51 9.03 2.55 -6.74
N SER A 52 8.80 1.25 -6.52
CA SER A 52 9.87 0.30 -6.22
C SER A 52 10.82 0.08 -7.40
N SER A 53 10.31 0.10 -8.63
CA SER A 53 11.13 0.04 -9.85
C SER A 53 12.11 1.22 -9.90
N ALA A 54 11.62 2.44 -9.70
CA ALA A 54 12.46 3.63 -9.67
C ALA A 54 13.55 3.54 -8.58
N ALA A 55 13.20 3.04 -7.40
CA ALA A 55 14.15 2.83 -6.33
C ALA A 55 15.25 1.82 -6.71
N HIS A 56 14.87 0.68 -7.27
CA HIS A 56 15.82 -0.35 -7.68
C HIS A 56 16.75 0.11 -8.79
N LEU A 57 16.24 0.84 -9.79
CA LEU A 57 17.05 1.44 -10.86
C LEU A 57 18.08 2.44 -10.34
N THR A 58 17.83 3.06 -9.20
CA THR A 58 18.72 4.02 -8.56
C THR A 58 19.48 3.45 -7.35
N GLY A 59 19.43 2.14 -7.13
CA GLY A 59 20.16 1.44 -6.07
C GLY A 59 19.67 1.71 -4.65
N LYS A 60 18.41 2.17 -4.50
CA LYS A 60 17.80 2.46 -3.20
C LYS A 60 17.14 1.22 -2.62
N ARG A 61 17.32 1.01 -1.32
CA ARG A 61 16.74 -0.12 -0.57
C ARG A 61 15.50 0.26 0.23
N LEU A 62 15.32 1.54 0.53
CA LEU A 62 14.14 2.03 1.21
C LEU A 62 13.12 2.52 0.18
N VAL A 63 11.98 1.88 0.19
CA VAL A 63 10.82 2.21 -0.64
C VAL A 63 9.63 2.28 0.29
N SER A 64 9.07 3.47 0.43
CA SER A 64 7.96 3.75 1.32
C SER A 64 6.62 3.59 0.60
N ALA A 65 5.58 3.30 1.37
CA ALA A 65 4.20 3.48 0.93
C ALA A 65 3.33 3.95 2.10
N GLU A 66 2.48 4.91 1.84
CA GLU A 66 1.31 5.16 2.68
C GLU A 66 0.34 4.00 2.46
N GLU A 67 0.16 3.20 3.50
CA GLU A 67 -0.63 1.97 3.42
C GLU A 67 -1.91 2.07 4.24
N MET A 68 -2.90 1.28 3.87
CA MET A 68 -4.14 1.08 4.62
C MET A 68 -5.09 2.27 4.60
N THR A 69 -4.93 3.20 3.65
CA THR A 69 -5.93 4.25 3.44
C THR A 69 -7.29 3.61 3.15
N ASN A 70 -8.28 4.03 3.89
CA ASN A 70 -9.61 3.46 3.82
C ASN A 70 -10.68 4.54 4.04
N THR A 71 -11.61 4.63 3.10
CA THR A 71 -12.79 5.53 3.18
C THR A 71 -14.08 4.75 3.43
N TYR A 72 -13.96 3.47 3.68
CA TYR A 72 -15.09 2.57 3.88
C TYR A 72 -15.70 2.72 5.27
N LYS A 73 -16.50 1.76 5.70
CA LYS A 73 -17.19 1.83 7.00
C LYS A 73 -16.22 1.85 8.16
N VAL A 74 -16.55 2.65 9.16
CA VAL A 74 -15.83 2.76 10.42
C VAL A 74 -15.65 1.39 11.09
N PHE A 75 -14.43 1.08 11.54
CA PHE A 75 -14.07 -0.14 12.27
C PHE A 75 -14.40 -1.47 11.56
N THR A 76 -14.50 -1.49 10.23
CA THR A 76 -14.81 -2.72 9.48
C THR A 76 -13.58 -3.45 8.96
N THR A 77 -12.41 -2.85 9.02
CA THR A 77 -11.17 -3.46 8.56
C THR A 77 -10.62 -4.42 9.62
N SER A 78 -10.42 -5.69 9.26
CA SER A 78 -9.85 -6.72 10.15
C SER A 78 -8.33 -6.77 10.06
N LEU A 79 -7.66 -7.36 11.07
CA LEU A 79 -6.21 -7.63 11.01
C LEU A 79 -5.83 -8.57 9.85
N GLU A 80 -6.68 -9.53 9.52
CA GLU A 80 -6.49 -10.40 8.34
C GLU A 80 -6.41 -9.55 7.07
N PHE A 81 -7.33 -8.62 6.93
CA PHE A 81 -7.40 -7.74 5.79
C PHE A 81 -6.15 -6.82 5.69
N LEU A 82 -5.73 -6.25 6.81
CA LEU A 82 -4.50 -5.46 6.90
C LEU A 82 -3.26 -6.29 6.54
N LYS A 83 -3.25 -7.56 6.94
CA LYS A 83 -2.16 -8.48 6.57
C LYS A 83 -2.10 -8.70 5.06
N VAL A 84 -3.23 -8.95 4.40
CA VAL A 84 -3.27 -9.12 2.93
C VAL A 84 -2.73 -7.87 2.24
N GLY A 85 -3.19 -6.67 2.62
CA GLY A 85 -2.69 -5.42 2.07
C GLY A 85 -1.19 -5.25 2.28
N SER A 86 -0.70 -5.55 3.48
CA SER A 86 0.73 -5.50 3.81
C SER A 86 1.57 -6.49 3.00
N ASP A 87 1.06 -7.70 2.75
CA ASP A 87 1.73 -8.68 1.90
C ASP A 87 1.79 -8.21 0.44
N MET A 88 0.73 -7.60 -0.05
CA MET A 88 0.69 -7.04 -1.41
C MET A 88 1.68 -5.91 -1.60
N SER A 89 1.80 -5.00 -0.63
CA SER A 89 2.82 -3.97 -0.65
C SER A 89 4.23 -4.58 -0.62
N ALA A 90 4.45 -5.59 0.21
CA ALA A 90 5.74 -6.29 0.30
C ALA A 90 6.16 -6.93 -1.04
N ILE A 91 5.27 -7.68 -1.69
CA ILE A 91 5.57 -8.30 -3.01
C ILE A 91 5.67 -7.25 -4.13
N SER A 92 5.17 -6.05 -3.90
CA SER A 92 5.35 -4.91 -4.80
C SER A 92 6.68 -4.19 -4.60
N GLY A 93 7.47 -4.58 -3.59
CA GLY A 93 8.78 -4.04 -3.33
C GLY A 93 8.80 -2.94 -2.26
N ILE A 94 7.72 -2.75 -1.52
CA ILE A 94 7.67 -1.79 -0.41
C ILE A 94 8.43 -2.35 0.79
N THR A 95 9.41 -1.60 1.25
CA THR A 95 10.29 -1.96 2.38
C THR A 95 10.12 -1.04 3.59
N HIS A 96 9.26 -0.03 3.51
CA HIS A 96 8.96 0.89 4.58
C HIS A 96 7.48 1.27 4.55
N SER A 97 6.73 0.85 5.58
CA SER A 97 5.29 1.09 5.66
C SER A 97 4.99 2.30 6.53
N VAL A 98 4.20 3.22 6.00
CA VAL A 98 3.60 4.33 6.74
C VAL A 98 2.10 4.10 6.78
N TRP A 99 1.60 3.60 7.88
CA TRP A 99 0.19 3.22 7.98
C TRP A 99 -0.73 4.43 8.16
N HIS A 100 -1.74 4.51 7.34
CA HIS A 100 -2.79 5.53 7.38
C HIS A 100 -4.10 4.92 7.92
N GLY A 101 -4.43 5.07 9.23
CA GLY A 101 -3.46 5.56 10.18
C GLY A 101 -4.06 5.65 11.57
N PHE A 102 -3.30 6.24 12.45
CA PHE A 102 -3.76 6.53 13.81
C PHE A 102 -4.74 7.72 13.77
N ASN A 103 -6.01 7.42 13.98
CA ASN A 103 -7.07 8.42 13.96
C ASN A 103 -7.23 9.02 15.36
N TYR A 104 -6.59 10.16 15.59
CA TYR A 104 -6.76 10.89 16.84
C TYR A 104 -8.17 11.44 16.97
N SER A 105 -8.73 11.32 18.16
CA SER A 105 -9.97 11.98 18.54
C SER A 105 -9.87 12.50 19.96
N PRO A 106 -10.30 13.73 20.24
CA PRO A 106 -10.34 14.24 21.61
C PRO A 106 -11.35 13.45 22.46
N LEU A 107 -11.21 13.52 23.79
CA LEU A 107 -12.04 12.77 24.70
C LEU A 107 -13.53 13.11 24.60
N GLU A 108 -13.84 14.36 24.29
CA GLU A 108 -15.20 14.87 24.11
C GLU A 108 -15.85 14.49 22.78
N ALA A 109 -15.07 13.93 21.85
CA ALA A 109 -15.62 13.51 20.57
C ALA A 109 -16.52 12.29 20.75
N GLU A 110 -17.76 12.42 20.27
CA GLU A 110 -18.71 11.31 20.24
C GLU A 110 -18.17 10.16 19.39
N PHE A 111 -18.63 8.94 19.70
CA PHE A 111 -18.29 7.77 18.89
C PHE A 111 -18.80 7.94 17.45
N PRO A 112 -18.03 7.65 16.41
CA PRO A 112 -16.73 6.96 16.38
C PRO A 112 -15.49 7.86 16.55
N GLY A 113 -15.66 9.14 16.77
CA GLY A 113 -14.60 10.13 16.85
C GLY A 113 -14.49 11.00 15.59
N TRP A 114 -13.47 11.85 15.57
CA TRP A 114 -13.20 12.73 14.44
C TRP A 114 -12.36 11.98 13.41
N VAL A 115 -13.01 11.35 12.47
CA VAL A 115 -12.32 10.55 11.47
C VAL A 115 -12.85 10.87 10.08
N GLN A 116 -11.93 10.95 9.11
CA GLN A 116 -12.28 11.09 7.71
C GLN A 116 -11.79 9.92 6.87
N TYR A 117 -10.51 9.56 7.01
CA TYR A 117 -9.84 8.48 6.26
C TYR A 117 -9.06 7.58 7.21
N GLY A 118 -8.78 6.39 6.79
CA GLY A 118 -7.91 5.47 7.48
C GLY A 118 -8.62 4.25 8.06
N THR A 119 -7.82 3.35 8.59
CA THR A 119 -8.26 2.05 9.10
C THR A 119 -8.51 2.04 10.61
N PHE A 120 -8.48 3.21 11.24
CA PHE A 120 -8.72 3.36 12.67
C PHE A 120 -7.72 2.57 13.53
N HIS A 121 -6.43 2.81 13.30
CA HIS A 121 -5.35 2.27 14.11
C HIS A 121 -5.27 2.99 15.44
N ASN A 122 -6.23 2.73 16.31
CA ASN A 122 -6.29 3.32 17.65
C ASN A 122 -6.98 2.37 18.65
N GLU A 123 -6.96 2.76 19.90
CA GLU A 123 -7.48 2.00 21.04
C GLU A 123 -8.98 1.73 20.99
N ARG A 124 -9.73 2.44 20.17
CA ARG A 124 -11.18 2.22 19.98
C ARG A 124 -11.46 1.02 19.07
N ASN A 125 -10.46 0.53 18.35
CA ASN A 125 -10.62 -0.63 17.50
C ASN A 125 -10.47 -1.93 18.29
N THR A 126 -11.37 -2.89 18.05
CA THR A 126 -11.43 -4.15 18.79
C THR A 126 -10.18 -5.01 18.69
N TRP A 127 -9.43 -4.87 17.59
CA TRP A 127 -8.18 -5.62 17.38
C TRP A 127 -6.92 -4.85 17.83
N TRP A 128 -7.06 -3.63 18.35
CA TRP A 128 -5.92 -2.83 18.79
C TRP A 128 -4.96 -3.54 19.75
N PRO A 129 -5.45 -4.31 20.75
CA PRO A 129 -4.55 -5.06 21.63
C PRO A 129 -3.65 -6.09 20.92
N TYR A 130 -3.97 -6.42 19.69
CA TYR A 130 -3.26 -7.43 18.90
C TYR A 130 -2.46 -6.85 17.73
N VAL A 131 -2.50 -5.54 17.52
CA VAL A 131 -1.83 -4.88 16.39
C VAL A 131 -0.32 -5.11 16.37
N ASN A 132 0.30 -5.25 17.52
CA ASN A 132 1.72 -5.56 17.65
C ASN A 132 2.11 -6.86 16.93
N LYS A 133 1.23 -7.86 16.86
CA LYS A 133 1.49 -9.12 16.14
C LYS A 133 1.62 -8.89 14.64
N LEU A 134 0.81 -8.00 14.08
CA LEU A 134 0.91 -7.60 12.68
C LEU A 134 2.17 -6.76 12.45
N ASN A 135 2.48 -5.85 13.36
CA ASN A 135 3.69 -5.04 13.30
C ASN A 135 4.96 -5.92 13.33
N ASP A 136 5.03 -6.89 14.24
CA ASP A 136 6.15 -7.82 14.35
C ASP A 136 6.28 -8.70 13.09
N TYR A 137 5.15 -9.13 12.52
CA TYR A 137 5.14 -9.87 11.27
C TYR A 137 5.71 -9.01 10.13
N ARG A 138 5.19 -7.79 9.97
CA ARG A 138 5.65 -6.87 8.94
C ARG A 138 7.12 -6.50 9.11
N ALA A 139 7.56 -6.22 10.32
CA ALA A 139 8.96 -5.90 10.62
C ALA A 139 9.92 -7.02 10.16
N ARG A 140 9.54 -8.29 10.37
CA ARG A 140 10.35 -9.42 9.88
C ARG A 140 10.44 -9.47 8.36
N ILE A 141 9.32 -9.23 7.66
CA ILE A 141 9.28 -9.21 6.19
C ILE A 141 10.12 -8.06 5.63
N VAL A 142 9.88 -6.83 6.10
CA VAL A 142 10.62 -5.66 5.59
C VAL A 142 12.12 -5.75 5.91
N SER A 143 12.50 -6.33 7.05
CA SER A 143 13.90 -6.56 7.37
C SER A 143 14.59 -7.47 6.34
N GLN A 144 13.90 -8.51 5.86
CA GLN A 144 14.43 -9.35 4.80
C GLN A 144 14.54 -8.59 3.48
N LEU A 145 13.50 -7.86 3.10
CA LEU A 145 13.46 -7.09 1.86
C LEU A 145 14.52 -5.98 1.82
N GLN A 146 14.74 -5.28 2.94
CA GLN A 146 15.76 -4.23 3.04
C GLN A 146 17.19 -4.78 2.92
N ASN A 147 17.41 -6.04 3.25
CA ASN A 147 18.70 -6.70 3.17
C ASN A 147 18.89 -7.59 1.92
N ALA A 148 17.86 -7.71 1.08
CA ALA A 148 17.88 -8.43 -0.16
C ALA A 148 18.19 -7.52 -1.35
N ASP A 149 18.76 -8.08 -2.40
CA ASP A 149 18.86 -7.43 -3.70
C ASP A 149 17.75 -7.97 -4.60
N MET A 150 17.06 -7.06 -5.27
CA MET A 150 16.07 -7.45 -6.25
C MET A 150 16.74 -8.11 -7.45
N TYR A 151 16.29 -9.31 -7.79
CA TYR A 151 16.70 -9.99 -9.02
C TYR A 151 15.61 -9.84 -10.09
N THR A 152 16.01 -9.46 -11.28
CA THR A 152 15.17 -9.45 -12.48
C THR A 152 16.02 -9.61 -13.73
N ASP A 153 15.55 -10.37 -14.70
CA ASP A 153 16.16 -10.58 -16.00
C ASP A 153 15.32 -9.99 -17.15
N ILE A 154 14.18 -9.40 -16.82
CA ILE A 154 13.27 -8.78 -17.77
C ILE A 154 13.03 -7.32 -17.37
N ALA A 155 13.33 -6.42 -18.30
CA ALA A 155 12.97 -5.00 -18.19
C ALA A 155 11.76 -4.71 -19.07
N ILE A 156 10.80 -3.97 -18.54
CA ILE A 156 9.63 -3.50 -19.27
C ILE A 156 9.79 -1.98 -19.47
N LEU A 157 9.77 -1.55 -20.73
CA LEU A 157 9.70 -0.12 -21.05
C LEU A 157 8.22 0.26 -21.20
N PRO A 158 7.65 1.03 -20.27
CA PRO A 158 6.25 1.44 -20.37
C PRO A 158 6.09 2.54 -21.44
N ALA A 159 4.89 2.64 -22.00
CA ALA A 159 4.53 3.67 -22.98
C ALA A 159 4.13 4.99 -22.27
N ASN A 160 4.99 5.50 -21.39
CA ASN A 160 4.68 6.64 -20.53
C ASN A 160 4.24 7.88 -21.30
N TYR A 161 4.93 8.22 -22.39
CA TYR A 161 4.60 9.40 -23.20
C TYR A 161 3.24 9.28 -23.86
N ASP A 162 2.87 8.10 -24.32
CA ASP A 162 1.54 7.86 -24.90
C ASP A 162 0.45 7.98 -23.82
N MET A 163 0.71 7.42 -22.63
CA MET A 163 -0.20 7.54 -21.50
C MET A 163 -0.36 8.99 -21.05
N TRP A 164 0.71 9.77 -21.03
CA TRP A 164 0.65 11.19 -20.62
C TRP A 164 0.00 12.09 -21.65
N SER A 165 0.02 11.70 -22.92
CA SER A 165 -0.66 12.45 -23.99
C SER A 165 -2.18 12.28 -23.97
N THR A 166 -2.68 11.30 -23.23
CA THR A 166 -4.10 10.98 -23.15
C THR A 166 -4.75 11.66 -21.93
N MET A 167 -5.83 12.40 -22.15
CA MET A 167 -6.57 13.02 -21.07
C MET A 167 -7.47 12.01 -20.34
N GLY A 168 -7.42 12.04 -19.02
CA GLY A 168 -8.28 11.24 -18.15
C GLY A 168 -7.58 10.07 -17.46
N VAL A 169 -8.35 9.32 -16.67
CA VAL A 169 -7.86 8.12 -15.97
C VAL A 169 -7.77 6.96 -16.97
N GLN A 170 -6.59 6.38 -17.07
CA GLN A 170 -6.39 5.17 -17.86
C GLN A 170 -7.09 4.00 -17.15
N THR A 171 -8.05 3.37 -17.79
CA THR A 171 -8.85 2.29 -17.21
C THR A 171 -8.36 0.89 -17.58
N GLU A 172 -7.39 0.76 -18.49
CA GLU A 172 -6.82 -0.53 -18.92
C GLU A 172 -5.31 -0.43 -19.19
#